data_95cead1ec026205c89a899799f9af2f3
#
_entry.id   95cead1ec026205c89a899799f9af2f3
#
_cell.length_a   1.000
_cell.length_b   1.000
_cell.length_c   1.000
_cell.angle_alpha   90.00
_cell.angle_beta   90.00
_cell.angle_gamma   90.00
#
_symmetry.space_group_name_H-M   'P 1'
#
loop_
_entity.id
_entity.type
_entity.pdbx_description
1 polymer ?
#
loop_
_entity_poly.entity_id
_entity_poly.type
_entity_poly.pdbx_seq_one_letter_code
_entity_poly.pdbx_strand_id
1 'polypeptide(L)'
;MIRIIKNAIPFLCGVAFFISCNSKSEFLTPVCFDGKYPDESAQDIEIVVSDSGEVNFKIFAPVMNKYEGANSYMDFPEGIIVTSYSNGEKHSVLTADYAISEDRIQRMEASKNVVITDLQKKESIRTEQIIWDKRNKIIYSNVEVVQIKADGTTNRGDGFEADERFTKYSIRNPRGEMLANEF
;
A
#
# COMPACT_ATOMS: atom_id res chain seq x y z
N MET A 1 41.33 61.65 -26.39
CA MET A 1 41.85 60.27 -26.63
C MET A 1 41.36 59.41 -25.45
N ILE A 2 40.09 58.92 -25.47
CA ILE A 2 39.56 57.86 -24.60
C ILE A 2 38.30 57.37 -25.28
N ARG A 3 38.44 56.39 -26.11
CA ARG A 3 37.39 55.49 -26.61
C ARG A 3 37.97 54.10 -26.51
N ILE A 4 37.37 53.24 -25.72
CA ILE A 4 37.41 51.78 -25.72
C ILE A 4 37.15 51.34 -24.30
N ILE A 5 35.91 51.22 -23.87
CA ILE A 5 35.43 50.27 -22.87
C ILE A 5 33.90 50.38 -22.91
N LYS A 6 33.25 49.84 -23.96
CA LYS A 6 31.78 49.76 -24.02
C LYS A 6 31.25 48.38 -24.38
N ASN A 7 32.13 47.37 -24.62
CA ASN A 7 31.67 46.08 -25.10
C ASN A 7 32.07 44.87 -24.23
N ALA A 8 32.56 45.08 -22.99
CA ALA A 8 33.01 43.97 -22.14
C ALA A 8 31.99 43.52 -21.07
N ILE A 9 30.87 44.22 -20.92
CA ILE A 9 29.89 43.93 -19.85
C ILE A 9 28.88 42.82 -20.22
N PRO A 10 28.44 42.55 -21.45
CA PRO A 10 27.48 41.49 -21.73
C PRO A 10 28.05 40.06 -21.68
N PHE A 11 29.38 39.86 -21.68
CA PHE A 11 29.97 38.53 -21.69
C PHE A 11 30.09 37.89 -20.27
N LEU A 12 30.01 38.67 -19.21
CA LEU A 12 30.17 38.17 -17.84
C LEU A 12 28.84 37.65 -17.20
N CYS A 13 27.69 37.99 -17.77
CA CYS A 13 26.38 37.52 -17.30
C CYS A 13 25.98 36.13 -17.85
N GLY A 14 26.68 35.61 -18.86
CA GLY A 14 26.33 34.32 -19.50
C GLY A 14 26.85 33.04 -18.77
N VAL A 15 27.79 33.19 -17.82
CA VAL A 15 28.48 32.03 -17.22
C VAL A 15 27.89 31.62 -15.87
N ALA A 16 26.96 32.39 -15.32
CA ALA A 16 26.42 32.14 -13.96
C ALA A 16 25.27 31.12 -13.89
N PHE A 17 24.83 30.52 -15.02
CA PHE A 17 23.66 29.62 -15.06
C PHE A 17 23.97 28.11 -14.99
N PHE A 18 25.22 27.70 -14.83
CA PHE A 18 25.59 26.27 -14.81
C PHE A 18 25.95 25.70 -13.45
N ILE A 19 25.61 26.40 -12.35
CA ILE A 19 25.78 25.81 -11.02
C ILE A 19 24.40 25.42 -10.50
N SER A 20 23.84 24.33 -11.01
CA SER A 20 22.63 23.77 -10.41
C SER A 20 22.63 22.26 -10.54
N CYS A 21 22.23 21.66 -9.45
CA CYS A 21 21.96 20.25 -9.18
C CYS A 21 23.16 19.39 -8.82
N ASN A 22 23.65 19.61 -7.61
CA ASN A 22 24.25 18.51 -6.86
C ASN A 22 23.11 17.80 -6.09
N SER A 23 22.31 17.02 -6.79
CA SER A 23 21.43 16.05 -6.16
C SER A 23 22.32 14.98 -5.55
N LYS A 24 22.48 14.98 -4.23
CA LYS A 24 22.98 13.81 -3.52
C LYS A 24 21.96 12.70 -3.75
N SER A 25 22.20 11.86 -4.74
CA SER A 25 21.57 10.55 -4.79
C SER A 25 22.15 9.77 -3.61
N GLU A 26 21.42 9.70 -2.51
CA GLU A 26 21.67 8.65 -1.54
C GLU A 26 21.50 7.33 -2.28
N PHE A 27 22.61 6.62 -2.41
CA PHE A 27 22.61 5.25 -2.91
C PHE A 27 21.87 4.42 -1.86
N LEU A 28 20.59 4.21 -2.10
CA LEU A 28 19.81 3.27 -1.33
C LEU A 28 20.40 1.89 -1.59
N THR A 29 20.89 1.24 -0.55
CA THR A 29 21.30 -0.16 -0.65
C THR A 29 20.03 -0.99 -0.91
N PRO A 30 19.90 -1.63 -2.08
CA PRO A 30 18.71 -2.42 -2.37
C PRO A 30 18.61 -3.56 -1.34
N VAL A 31 17.46 -3.68 -0.70
CA VAL A 31 17.18 -4.80 0.20
C VAL A 31 16.98 -6.04 -0.67
N CYS A 32 17.98 -6.93 -0.68
CA CYS A 32 17.89 -8.19 -1.41
C CYS A 32 16.97 -9.14 -0.66
N PHE A 33 15.88 -9.53 -1.28
CA PHE A 33 15.06 -10.65 -0.86
C PHE A 33 15.35 -11.83 -1.80
N ASP A 34 15.70 -12.97 -1.24
CA ASP A 34 15.98 -14.23 -2.00
C ASP A 34 17.11 -14.12 -3.06
N GLY A 35 18.12 -13.25 -2.84
CA GLY A 35 19.30 -13.14 -3.71
C GLY A 35 19.06 -12.50 -5.08
N LYS A 36 17.86 -12.00 -5.35
CA LYS A 36 17.50 -11.26 -6.57
C LYS A 36 17.47 -9.77 -6.28
N TYR A 37 18.18 -8.98 -7.09
CA TYR A 37 18.11 -7.52 -6.99
C TYR A 37 16.86 -7.01 -7.71
N PRO A 38 16.14 -6.03 -7.12
CA PRO A 38 15.04 -5.37 -7.83
C PRO A 38 15.58 -4.52 -9.00
N ASP A 39 14.79 -4.44 -10.07
CA ASP A 39 15.09 -3.56 -11.21
C ASP A 39 14.84 -2.08 -10.84
N GLU A 40 13.84 -1.84 -9.99
CA GLU A 40 13.53 -0.51 -9.44
C GLU A 40 13.24 -0.65 -7.94
N SER A 41 13.66 0.34 -7.14
CA SER A 41 13.31 0.45 -5.72
C SER A 41 12.92 1.88 -5.39
N ALA A 42 11.87 2.05 -4.58
CA ALA A 42 11.41 3.35 -4.12
C ALA A 42 11.08 3.31 -2.62
N GLN A 43 11.23 4.45 -1.95
CA GLN A 43 10.94 4.60 -0.52
C GLN A 43 9.78 5.58 -0.32
N ASP A 44 9.08 5.42 0.82
CA ASP A 44 7.98 6.29 1.27
C ASP A 44 6.97 6.59 0.15
N ILE A 45 6.51 5.52 -0.53
CA ILE A 45 5.59 5.67 -1.66
C ILE A 45 4.14 5.78 -1.20
N GLU A 46 3.38 6.60 -1.91
CA GLU A 46 1.92 6.63 -1.83
C GLU A 46 1.34 6.33 -3.22
N ILE A 47 0.54 5.28 -3.32
CA ILE A 47 -0.20 4.91 -4.54
C ILE A 47 -1.66 5.29 -4.31
N VAL A 48 -2.21 6.13 -5.19
CA VAL A 48 -3.61 6.53 -5.14
C VAL A 48 -4.38 5.83 -6.25
N VAL A 49 -5.39 5.05 -5.87
CA VAL A 49 -6.31 4.39 -6.81
C VAL A 49 -7.62 5.14 -6.81
N SER A 50 -7.98 5.70 -7.96
CA SER A 50 -9.22 6.45 -8.14
C SER A 50 -10.02 5.90 -9.32
N ASP A 51 -11.35 6.05 -9.24
CA ASP A 51 -12.29 5.76 -10.31
C ASP A 51 -13.27 6.92 -10.44
N SER A 52 -13.48 7.39 -11.68
CA SER A 52 -14.43 8.46 -12.01
C SER A 52 -14.21 9.75 -11.20
N GLY A 53 -12.96 10.04 -10.81
CA GLY A 53 -12.58 11.23 -10.03
C GLY A 53 -12.70 11.06 -8.51
N GLU A 54 -13.20 9.93 -8.02
CA GLU A 54 -13.25 9.62 -6.59
C GLU A 54 -12.08 8.70 -6.19
N VAL A 55 -11.44 9.01 -5.07
CA VAL A 55 -10.39 8.16 -4.50
C VAL A 55 -11.05 6.95 -3.83
N ASN A 56 -10.70 5.74 -4.29
CA ASN A 56 -11.16 4.49 -3.70
C ASN A 56 -10.20 3.98 -2.64
N PHE A 57 -8.88 4.02 -2.94
CA PHE A 57 -7.83 3.53 -2.05
C PHE A 57 -6.60 4.42 -2.09
N LYS A 58 -5.91 4.47 -0.96
CA LYS A 58 -4.53 4.92 -0.85
C LYS A 58 -3.70 3.80 -0.24
N ILE A 59 -2.59 3.47 -0.88
CA ILE A 59 -1.63 2.48 -0.41
C ILE A 59 -0.36 3.23 -0.05
N PHE A 60 0.05 3.17 1.19
CA PHE A 60 1.34 3.65 1.65
C PHE A 60 2.26 2.46 1.90
N ALA A 61 3.53 2.56 1.49
CA ALA A 61 4.56 1.59 1.82
C ALA A 61 5.90 2.28 2.07
N PRO A 62 6.64 1.88 3.12
CA PRO A 62 7.99 2.39 3.38
C PRO A 62 8.97 2.04 2.25
N VAL A 63 8.88 0.83 1.72
CA VAL A 63 9.72 0.34 0.61
C VAL A 63 8.86 -0.39 -0.41
N MET A 64 9.11 -0.12 -1.69
CA MET A 64 8.59 -0.87 -2.82
C MET A 64 9.75 -1.29 -3.72
N ASN A 65 9.80 -2.56 -4.07
CA ASN A 65 10.71 -3.09 -5.08
C ASN A 65 9.91 -3.59 -6.27
N LYS A 66 10.39 -3.33 -7.47
CA LYS A 66 9.83 -3.84 -8.71
C LYS A 66 10.80 -4.79 -9.38
N TYR A 67 10.28 -5.90 -9.86
CA TYR A 67 11.02 -6.93 -10.57
C TYR A 67 10.38 -7.11 -11.95
N GLU A 68 11.17 -6.86 -13.00
CA GLU A 68 10.74 -7.02 -14.37
C GLU A 68 11.06 -8.43 -14.91
N GLY A 69 10.39 -8.81 -16.00
CA GLY A 69 10.61 -10.09 -16.68
C GLY A 69 9.30 -10.79 -17.03
N ALA A 70 9.39 -12.10 -17.32
CA ALA A 70 8.23 -12.91 -17.73
C ALA A 70 7.11 -12.97 -16.65
N ASN A 71 7.50 -12.87 -15.39
CA ASN A 71 6.61 -12.79 -14.23
C ASN A 71 6.98 -11.53 -13.45
N SER A 72 6.64 -10.37 -14.00
CA SER A 72 6.83 -9.09 -13.32
C SER A 72 5.94 -8.97 -12.09
N TYR A 73 6.51 -8.46 -11.01
CA TYR A 73 5.79 -8.21 -9.75
C TYR A 73 6.41 -7.04 -8.99
N MET A 74 5.66 -6.50 -8.06
CA MET A 74 6.15 -5.56 -7.05
C MET A 74 6.02 -6.21 -5.68
N ASP A 75 7.02 -6.06 -4.81
CA ASP A 75 6.90 -6.41 -3.40
C ASP A 75 7.06 -5.21 -2.49
N PHE A 76 6.56 -5.37 -1.28
CA PHE A 76 6.55 -4.38 -0.21
C PHE A 76 7.11 -5.04 1.04
N PRO A 77 8.45 -5.15 1.15
CA PRO A 77 9.11 -5.97 2.16
C PRO A 77 8.98 -5.42 3.59
N GLU A 78 8.70 -4.14 3.74
CA GLU A 78 8.50 -3.47 5.04
C GLU A 78 7.01 -3.19 5.33
N GLY A 79 6.14 -3.91 4.61
CA GLY A 79 4.70 -3.84 4.81
C GLY A 79 4.00 -2.74 4.05
N ILE A 80 2.66 -2.69 4.27
CA ILE A 80 1.77 -1.72 3.63
C ILE A 80 0.71 -1.22 4.61
N ILE A 81 0.20 -0.03 4.31
CA ILE A 81 -1.04 0.51 4.88
C ILE A 81 -1.96 0.85 3.72
N VAL A 82 -3.12 0.19 3.67
CA VAL A 82 -4.16 0.48 2.67
C VAL A 82 -5.34 1.16 3.35
N THR A 83 -5.64 2.39 2.94
CA THR A 83 -6.82 3.12 3.41
C THR A 83 -7.88 3.10 2.32
N SER A 84 -9.07 2.56 2.59
CA SER A 84 -10.21 2.64 1.69
C SER A 84 -11.04 3.89 1.99
N TYR A 85 -11.69 4.41 0.96
CA TYR A 85 -12.55 5.58 1.05
C TYR A 85 -13.94 5.25 0.51
N SER A 86 -14.95 5.86 1.12
CA SER A 86 -16.33 5.81 0.64
C SER A 86 -16.94 7.20 0.79
N ASN A 87 -17.48 7.77 -0.29
CA ASN A 87 -18.01 9.13 -0.31
C ASN A 87 -16.99 10.20 0.17
N GLY A 88 -15.70 10.02 -0.14
CA GLY A 88 -14.62 10.92 0.27
C GLY A 88 -14.14 10.77 1.72
N GLU A 89 -14.77 9.92 2.52
CA GLU A 89 -14.40 9.66 3.91
C GLU A 89 -13.64 8.33 4.05
N LYS A 90 -12.72 8.26 5.02
CA LYS A 90 -12.03 7.01 5.35
C LYS A 90 -13.02 5.99 5.87
N HIS A 91 -13.06 4.82 5.24
CA HIS A 91 -13.96 3.74 5.59
C HIS A 91 -13.26 2.61 6.35
N SER A 92 -12.14 2.11 5.83
CA SER A 92 -11.36 1.07 6.49
C SER A 92 -9.86 1.29 6.33
N VAL A 93 -9.08 0.65 7.20
CA VAL A 93 -7.62 0.61 7.12
C VAL A 93 -7.18 -0.84 7.21
N LEU A 94 -6.35 -1.28 6.24
CA LEU A 94 -5.65 -2.56 6.26
C LEU A 94 -4.18 -2.30 6.50
N THR A 95 -3.56 -3.07 7.39
CA THR A 95 -2.11 -3.12 7.60
C THR A 95 -1.60 -4.55 7.43
N ALA A 96 -0.39 -4.71 6.93
CA ALA A 96 0.31 -5.98 6.83
C ALA A 96 1.82 -5.76 6.85
N ASP A 97 2.59 -6.75 7.32
CA ASP A 97 4.05 -6.64 7.39
C ASP A 97 4.72 -6.95 6.05
N TYR A 98 4.01 -7.55 5.11
CA TYR A 98 4.49 -7.86 3.77
C TYR A 98 3.36 -7.84 2.76
N ALA A 99 3.65 -7.41 1.53
CA ALA A 99 2.73 -7.57 0.42
C ALA A 99 3.47 -7.81 -0.90
N ILE A 100 2.75 -8.39 -1.86
CA ILE A 100 3.19 -8.60 -3.23
C ILE A 100 2.05 -8.31 -4.20
N SER A 101 2.35 -7.63 -5.31
CA SER A 101 1.39 -7.34 -6.39
C SER A 101 1.88 -7.92 -7.70
N GLU A 102 1.09 -8.79 -8.30
CA GLU A 102 1.34 -9.46 -9.57
C GLU A 102 0.38 -8.92 -10.63
N ASP A 103 0.81 -7.96 -11.42
CA ASP A 103 -0.06 -7.24 -12.36
C ASP A 103 -0.58 -8.14 -13.49
N ARG A 104 0.21 -9.11 -13.95
CA ARG A 104 -0.19 -10.04 -15.01
C ARG A 104 -1.43 -10.84 -14.66
N ILE A 105 -1.56 -11.27 -13.41
CA ILE A 105 -2.72 -12.04 -12.93
C ILE A 105 -3.73 -11.17 -12.20
N GLN A 106 -3.50 -9.86 -12.12
CA GLN A 106 -4.38 -8.90 -11.45
C GLN A 106 -4.64 -9.27 -9.98
N ARG A 107 -3.59 -9.66 -9.28
CA ARG A 107 -3.66 -10.12 -7.89
C ARG A 107 -2.70 -9.32 -7.01
N MET A 108 -3.17 -9.00 -5.82
CA MET A 108 -2.32 -8.51 -4.73
C MET A 108 -2.53 -9.40 -3.51
N GLU A 109 -1.46 -9.72 -2.82
CA GLU A 109 -1.48 -10.50 -1.58
C GLU A 109 -0.81 -9.72 -0.48
N ALA A 110 -1.48 -9.58 0.65
CA ALA A 110 -0.93 -9.04 1.89
C ALA A 110 -0.81 -10.19 2.89
N SER A 111 0.31 -10.30 3.58
CA SER A 111 0.59 -11.38 4.49
C SER A 111 1.40 -10.94 5.70
N LYS A 112 1.37 -11.76 6.74
CA LYS A 112 1.97 -11.54 8.07
C LYS A 112 1.27 -10.39 8.82
N ASN A 113 0.70 -10.73 9.96
CA ASN A 113 0.04 -9.78 10.85
C ASN A 113 -1.00 -8.88 10.13
N VAL A 114 -1.80 -9.45 9.24
CA VAL A 114 -2.81 -8.68 8.51
C VAL A 114 -3.93 -8.27 9.45
N VAL A 115 -4.18 -6.97 9.53
CA VAL A 115 -5.28 -6.40 10.33
C VAL A 115 -6.10 -5.46 9.45
N ILE A 116 -7.41 -5.72 9.37
CA ILE A 116 -8.37 -4.81 8.74
C ILE A 116 -9.22 -4.19 9.84
N THR A 117 -9.30 -2.87 9.85
CA THR A 117 -10.14 -2.11 10.77
C THR A 117 -11.23 -1.39 10.01
N ASP A 118 -12.50 -1.72 10.27
CA ASP A 118 -13.66 -0.94 9.84
C ASP A 118 -13.81 0.25 10.79
N LEU A 119 -13.60 1.45 10.30
CA LEU A 119 -13.63 2.67 11.12
C LEU A 119 -15.05 3.09 11.51
N GLN A 120 -16.05 2.68 10.73
CA GLN A 120 -17.46 2.99 10.98
C GLN A 120 -18.04 2.08 12.04
N LYS A 121 -17.82 0.77 11.90
CA LYS A 121 -18.33 -0.23 12.85
C LYS A 121 -17.46 -0.40 14.09
N LYS A 122 -16.20 0.11 14.04
CA LYS A 122 -15.18 -0.10 15.09
C LYS A 122 -14.91 -1.60 15.32
N GLU A 123 -14.88 -2.34 14.24
CA GLU A 123 -14.59 -3.77 14.22
C GLU A 123 -13.23 -4.01 13.56
N SER A 124 -12.55 -5.08 13.93
CA SER A 124 -11.32 -5.50 13.27
C SER A 124 -11.35 -6.97 12.88
N ILE A 125 -10.69 -7.29 11.78
CA ILE A 125 -10.43 -8.66 11.31
C ILE A 125 -8.92 -8.85 11.30
N ARG A 126 -8.45 -9.94 11.92
CA ARG A 126 -7.05 -10.34 11.95
C ARG A 126 -6.88 -11.67 11.22
N THR A 127 -5.82 -11.78 10.44
CA THR A 127 -5.47 -13.00 9.69
C THR A 127 -4.01 -12.98 9.30
N GLU A 128 -3.48 -14.10 8.81
CA GLU A 128 -2.11 -14.18 8.32
C GLU A 128 -2.00 -13.88 6.82
N GLN A 129 -3.12 -13.88 6.08
CA GLN A 129 -3.11 -13.66 4.64
C GLN A 129 -4.42 -13.06 4.16
N ILE A 130 -4.33 -12.11 3.24
CA ILE A 130 -5.46 -11.60 2.44
C ILE A 130 -5.02 -11.50 0.99
N ILE A 131 -5.93 -11.89 0.10
CA ILE A 131 -5.75 -11.85 -1.34
C ILE A 131 -6.80 -10.91 -1.92
N TRP A 132 -6.36 -9.90 -2.67
CA TRP A 132 -7.21 -9.06 -3.49
C TRP A 132 -7.13 -9.54 -4.95
N ASP A 133 -8.22 -10.12 -5.43
CA ASP A 133 -8.43 -10.42 -6.84
C ASP A 133 -9.06 -9.19 -7.51
N LYS A 134 -8.21 -8.40 -8.16
CA LYS A 134 -8.62 -7.14 -8.82
C LYS A 134 -9.55 -7.38 -10.01
N ARG A 135 -9.46 -8.56 -10.66
CA ARG A 135 -10.30 -8.94 -11.81
C ARG A 135 -11.73 -9.19 -11.38
N ASN A 136 -11.91 -9.94 -10.29
CA ASN A 136 -13.21 -10.30 -9.75
C ASN A 136 -13.73 -9.28 -8.75
N LYS A 137 -12.92 -8.27 -8.39
CA LYS A 137 -13.23 -7.21 -7.40
C LYS A 137 -13.62 -7.78 -6.03
N ILE A 138 -12.92 -8.83 -5.60
CA ILE A 138 -13.12 -9.47 -4.30
C ILE A 138 -11.82 -9.49 -3.51
N ILE A 139 -12.00 -9.44 -2.19
CA ILE A 139 -10.92 -9.63 -1.23
C ILE A 139 -11.27 -10.85 -0.40
N TYR A 140 -10.33 -11.79 -0.23
CA TYR A 140 -10.59 -13.00 0.51
C TYR A 140 -9.37 -13.51 1.26
N SER A 141 -9.64 -14.35 2.27
CA SER A 141 -8.65 -15.16 2.96
C SER A 141 -9.09 -16.63 2.95
N ASN A 142 -8.14 -17.53 2.76
CA ASN A 142 -8.35 -18.97 2.84
C ASN A 142 -7.73 -19.58 4.11
N VAL A 143 -7.23 -18.74 5.02
CA VAL A 143 -6.69 -19.14 6.33
C VAL A 143 -7.58 -18.61 7.45
N GLU A 144 -7.32 -19.04 8.67
CA GLU A 144 -8.10 -18.59 9.83
C GLU A 144 -8.18 -17.06 9.91
N VAL A 145 -9.38 -16.57 10.22
CA VAL A 145 -9.64 -15.17 10.52
C VAL A 145 -10.25 -15.03 11.90
N VAL A 146 -9.92 -13.93 12.56
CA VAL A 146 -10.48 -13.56 13.87
C VAL A 146 -11.10 -12.18 13.74
N GLN A 147 -12.43 -12.10 13.86
CA GLN A 147 -13.16 -10.85 13.95
C GLN A 147 -13.30 -10.45 15.41
N ILE A 148 -13.02 -9.19 15.70
CA ILE A 148 -13.24 -8.57 17.01
C ILE A 148 -14.22 -7.43 16.79
N LYS A 149 -15.40 -7.52 17.40
CA LYS A 149 -16.45 -6.50 17.33
C LYS A 149 -16.24 -5.38 18.35
N ALA A 150 -16.96 -4.28 18.18
CA ALA A 150 -16.89 -3.12 19.06
C ALA A 150 -17.24 -3.43 20.54
N ASP A 151 -18.08 -4.42 20.78
CA ASP A 151 -18.47 -4.88 22.11
C ASP A 151 -17.47 -5.89 22.72
N GLY A 152 -16.37 -6.21 22.01
CA GLY A 152 -15.38 -7.19 22.43
C GLY A 152 -15.72 -8.64 22.05
N THR A 153 -16.88 -8.89 21.46
CA THR A 153 -17.25 -10.22 20.96
C THR A 153 -16.25 -10.68 19.91
N THR A 154 -15.78 -11.91 20.02
CA THR A 154 -14.82 -12.49 19.10
C THR A 154 -15.46 -13.62 18.30
N ASN A 155 -15.35 -13.56 16.97
CA ASN A 155 -15.72 -14.62 16.04
C ASN A 155 -14.49 -15.11 15.32
N ARG A 156 -14.35 -16.43 15.16
CA ARG A 156 -13.30 -17.06 14.35
C ARG A 156 -13.94 -17.74 13.14
N GLY A 157 -13.21 -17.89 12.06
CA GLY A 157 -13.66 -18.64 10.90
C GLY A 157 -12.49 -19.18 10.09
N ASP A 158 -12.80 -20.10 9.16
CA ASP A 158 -11.82 -20.78 8.32
C ASP A 158 -11.49 -19.99 7.04
N GLY A 159 -11.99 -18.77 6.94
CA GLY A 159 -11.78 -17.88 5.82
C GLY A 159 -12.72 -16.68 5.84
N PHE A 160 -12.47 -15.80 4.89
CA PHE A 160 -13.15 -14.51 4.79
C PHE A 160 -13.32 -14.15 3.31
N GLU A 161 -14.41 -13.49 2.96
CA GLU A 161 -14.64 -12.91 1.64
C GLU A 161 -15.37 -11.57 1.78
N ALA A 162 -14.94 -10.58 1.02
CA ALA A 162 -15.51 -9.24 0.98
C ALA A 162 -15.52 -8.69 -0.44
N ASP A 163 -16.34 -7.68 -0.68
CA ASP A 163 -16.17 -6.80 -1.84
C ASP A 163 -14.90 -5.94 -1.65
N GLU A 164 -14.34 -5.40 -2.73
CA GLU A 164 -13.08 -4.65 -2.70
C GLU A 164 -13.11 -3.39 -1.81
N ARG A 165 -14.31 -2.89 -1.48
CA ARG A 165 -14.51 -1.72 -0.60
C ARG A 165 -14.76 -2.08 0.86
N PHE A 166 -14.81 -3.38 1.19
CA PHE A 166 -15.19 -3.89 2.52
C PHE A 166 -16.58 -3.44 3.00
N THR A 167 -17.50 -3.11 2.09
CA THR A 167 -18.86 -2.72 2.46
C THR A 167 -19.70 -3.91 2.90
N LYS A 168 -19.42 -5.07 2.30
CA LYS A 168 -20.04 -6.35 2.67
C LYS A 168 -18.97 -7.40 2.79
N TYR A 169 -19.05 -8.20 3.83
CA TYR A 169 -18.14 -9.32 4.03
C TYR A 169 -18.85 -10.51 4.67
N SER A 170 -18.29 -11.67 4.52
CA SER A 170 -18.71 -12.91 5.16
C SER A 170 -17.51 -13.68 5.70
N ILE A 171 -17.72 -14.35 6.83
CA ILE A 171 -16.73 -15.25 7.44
C ILE A 171 -17.23 -16.68 7.21
N ARG A 172 -16.36 -17.55 6.71
CA ARG A 172 -16.67 -18.97 6.47
C ARG A 172 -16.60 -19.75 7.78
N ASN A 173 -17.57 -20.65 8.00
CA ASN A 173 -17.66 -21.52 9.17
C ASN A 173 -17.45 -20.75 10.49
N PRO A 174 -18.25 -19.70 10.76
CA PRO A 174 -18.05 -18.85 11.91
C PRO A 174 -18.25 -19.62 13.21
N ARG A 175 -17.32 -19.42 14.14
CA ARG A 175 -17.35 -19.94 15.51
C ARG A 175 -17.18 -18.75 16.46
N GLY A 176 -18.17 -18.44 17.28
CA GLY A 176 -18.16 -17.26 18.15
C GLY A 176 -18.13 -17.62 19.61
N GLU A 177 -17.41 -16.83 20.41
CA GLU A 177 -17.57 -16.76 21.86
C GLU A 177 -18.32 -15.46 22.15
N MET A 178 -19.51 -15.56 22.73
CA MET A 178 -20.22 -14.41 23.29
C MET A 178 -19.77 -14.22 24.73
N LEU A 179 -19.33 -13.01 25.06
CA LEU A 179 -19.21 -12.65 26.48
C LEU A 179 -20.64 -12.64 27.06
N ALA A 180 -20.98 -13.63 27.88
CA ALA A 180 -22.20 -13.59 28.69
C ALA A 180 -21.98 -12.45 29.69
N ASN A 181 -22.63 -11.31 29.48
CA ASN A 181 -22.77 -10.32 30.53
C ASN A 181 -23.63 -10.99 31.63
N GLU A 182 -23.04 -11.17 32.78
CA GLU A 182 -23.78 -11.62 33.97
C GLU A 182 -24.92 -10.64 34.22
N PHE A 183 -26.14 -11.17 34.29
CA PHE A 183 -27.35 -10.45 34.61
C PHE A 183 -27.35 -10.02 36.09
#